data_481f48b81a1532d4b9d8af1c4a0b910a
#
_entry.id   481f48b81a1532d4b9d8af1c4a0b910a
#
_cell.length_a   1.000
_cell.length_b   1.000
_cell.length_c   1.000
_cell.angle_alpha   90.00
_cell.angle_beta   90.00
_cell.angle_gamma   90.00
#
_symmetry.space_group_name_H-M   'P 1'
#
loop_
_entity.id
_entity.type
_entity.pdbx_description
1 polymer ?
#
loop_
_entity_poly.entity_id
_entity_poly.type
_entity_poly.pdbx_seq_one_letter_code
_entity_poly.pdbx_strand_id
1 'polypeptide(L)'
;MYKVTNGGDTMRPIDLDNLTDESVYKAFNVDGNEHEALNDSYLELYELIGKEAMLKLFKYFRGDKIDCPMKLYRPDYIANLASQTTDRRERAKIARAGGYTIKFIEGVISKRRQENEVE
;
A
#
# COMPACT_ATOMS: atom_id res chain seq x y z
N MET A 1 19.50 -2.79 25.48
CA MET A 1 20.11 -3.60 24.93
C MET A 1 19.62 -4.89 25.02
N TYR A 2 19.70 -5.69 24.16
CA TYR A 2 19.14 -6.83 24.26
C TYR A 2 20.01 -7.82 24.66
N LYS A 3 19.64 -8.77 25.27
CA LYS A 3 20.36 -9.63 25.73
C LYS A 3 20.51 -10.63 24.99
N VAL A 4 21.36 -11.00 24.87
CA VAL A 4 21.63 -11.92 24.15
C VAL A 4 21.41 -13.02 24.72
N THR A 5 21.05 -13.49 24.97
CA THR A 5 20.88 -14.56 25.37
C THR A 5 21.27 -15.42 25.90
N ASN A 6 21.31 -15.78 26.24
CA ASN A 6 21.56 -16.58 26.83
C ASN A 6 21.86 -17.63 26.50
N GLY A 7 22.02 -17.93 26.74
CA GLY A 7 22.24 -19.12 26.48
C GLY A 7 22.73 -19.11 25.38
N GLY A 8 22.94 -18.38 25.09
CA GLY A 8 23.42 -18.27 24.02
C GLY A 8 23.52 -19.22 23.27
N ASP A 9 23.52 -19.81 23.57
CA ASP A 9 23.68 -20.77 22.97
C ASP A 9 23.03 -20.86 21.84
N THR A 10 22.27 -20.44 21.70
CA THR A 10 21.63 -20.63 20.66
C THR A 10 21.80 -19.75 19.65
N MET A 11 22.48 -18.71 19.74
CA MET A 11 22.59 -17.85 18.72
C MET A 11 23.52 -18.34 17.78
N ARG A 12 23.12 -18.77 16.65
CA ARG A 12 24.00 -19.13 15.62
C ARG A 12 24.45 -17.90 14.93
N PRO A 13 25.63 -17.85 14.41
CA PRO A 13 26.09 -16.70 13.64
C PRO A 13 25.18 -16.50 12.44
N ILE A 14 24.87 -15.27 12.14
CA ILE A 14 24.05 -14.96 10.98
C ILE A 14 24.94 -15.06 9.75
N ASP A 15 24.44 -15.75 8.75
CA ASP A 15 25.17 -15.90 7.52
C ASP A 15 25.06 -14.61 6.74
N LEU A 16 26.10 -13.82 6.75
CA LEU A 16 26.09 -12.50 6.14
C LEU A 16 26.00 -12.57 4.61
N ASP A 17 26.29 -13.70 4.02
CA ASP A 17 26.24 -13.80 2.58
C ASP A 17 24.85 -14.13 2.08
N ASN A 18 23.97 -14.61 2.94
CA ASN A 18 22.65 -15.00 2.53
C ASN A 18 21.56 -14.40 3.39
N LEU A 19 21.73 -13.15 3.81
CA LEU A 19 20.75 -12.50 4.63
C LEU A 19 19.54 -12.15 3.82
N THR A 20 18.39 -12.59 4.24
CA THR A 20 17.12 -12.15 3.69
C THR A 20 16.37 -11.47 4.81
N ASP A 21 15.36 -10.68 4.45
CA ASP A 21 14.57 -10.01 5.47
C ASP A 21 13.93 -11.03 6.39
N GLU A 22 13.49 -12.15 5.87
CA GLU A 22 12.88 -13.17 6.68
C GLU A 22 13.86 -13.85 7.60
N SER A 23 15.08 -14.12 7.12
CA SER A 23 16.07 -14.77 7.97
C SER A 23 16.51 -13.85 9.09
N VAL A 24 16.61 -12.56 8.83
CA VAL A 24 16.94 -11.58 9.87
C VAL A 24 15.82 -11.49 10.89
N TYR A 25 14.57 -11.46 10.41
CA TYR A 25 13.40 -11.39 11.28
C TYR A 25 13.42 -12.58 12.26
N LYS A 26 13.75 -13.73 11.74
CA LYS A 26 13.80 -14.92 12.56
C LYS A 26 15.00 -14.89 13.52
N ALA A 27 16.16 -14.50 13.00
CA ALA A 27 17.37 -14.46 13.81
C ALA A 27 17.23 -13.46 14.95
N PHE A 28 16.51 -12.37 14.73
CA PHE A 28 16.28 -11.37 15.76
C PHE A 28 15.13 -11.72 16.69
N ASN A 29 14.51 -12.87 16.45
CA ASN A 29 13.42 -13.34 17.29
C ASN A 29 12.27 -12.33 17.34
N VAL A 30 11.91 -11.78 16.20
CA VAL A 30 10.89 -10.75 16.14
C VAL A 30 9.49 -11.35 16.27
N ASP A 31 9.28 -12.59 15.80
CA ASP A 31 7.98 -13.24 15.92
C ASP A 31 7.55 -13.28 17.39
N GLY A 32 6.40 -12.70 17.66
CA GLY A 32 5.90 -12.59 19.02
C GLY A 32 6.42 -11.39 19.78
N ASN A 33 7.36 -10.66 19.22
CA ASN A 33 7.95 -9.48 19.85
C ASN A 33 7.85 -8.25 18.97
N GLU A 34 6.88 -8.21 18.07
CA GLU A 34 6.79 -7.13 17.09
C GLU A 34 6.64 -5.76 17.74
N HIS A 35 5.91 -5.69 18.85
CA HIS A 35 5.70 -4.40 19.51
C HIS A 35 7.00 -3.79 20.02
N GLU A 36 7.95 -4.64 20.34
CA GLU A 36 9.21 -4.15 20.86
C GLU A 36 10.26 -4.01 19.78
N ALA A 37 10.13 -4.78 18.71
CA ALA A 37 11.20 -4.89 17.72
C ALA A 37 11.03 -3.99 16.51
N LEU A 38 9.79 -3.69 16.13
CA LEU A 38 9.55 -2.97 14.90
C LEU A 38 9.39 -1.48 15.13
N ASN A 39 9.89 -0.68 14.21
CA ASN A 39 9.63 0.74 14.24
C ASN A 39 8.14 1.00 14.08
N ASP A 40 7.68 2.13 14.59
CA ASP A 40 6.24 2.41 14.70
C ASP A 40 5.48 2.22 13.40
N SER A 41 6.00 2.77 12.31
CA SER A 41 5.29 2.65 11.03
C SER A 41 5.19 1.22 10.56
N TYR A 42 6.25 0.46 10.76
CA TYR A 42 6.22 -0.94 10.36
C TYR A 42 5.39 -1.78 11.29
N LEU A 43 5.32 -1.40 12.56
CA LEU A 43 4.43 -2.09 13.49
C LEU A 43 2.97 -1.90 13.07
N GLU A 44 2.60 -0.67 12.68
CA GLU A 44 1.26 -0.41 12.19
C GLU A 44 0.96 -1.26 10.95
N LEU A 45 1.92 -1.31 10.03
CA LEU A 45 1.73 -2.11 8.82
C LEU A 45 1.60 -3.58 9.17
N TYR A 46 2.43 -4.04 10.09
CA TYR A 46 2.35 -5.43 10.52
C TYR A 46 0.96 -5.77 11.05
N GLU A 47 0.42 -4.88 11.86
CA GLU A 47 -0.89 -5.11 12.45
C GLU A 47 -2.00 -5.04 11.42
N LEU A 48 -1.81 -4.23 10.40
CA LEU A 48 -2.83 -4.03 9.40
C LEU A 48 -2.79 -5.06 8.28
N ILE A 49 -1.62 -5.40 7.79
CA ILE A 49 -1.50 -6.23 6.61
C ILE A 49 -0.68 -7.51 6.83
N GLY A 50 -0.13 -7.70 8.00
CA GLY A 50 0.58 -8.93 8.31
C GLY A 50 2.07 -8.88 7.99
N LYS A 51 2.77 -9.89 8.47
CA LYS A 51 4.23 -9.94 8.36
C LYS A 51 4.72 -9.98 6.93
N GLU A 52 4.12 -10.83 6.11
CA GLU A 52 4.65 -11.03 4.78
C GLU A 52 4.50 -9.79 3.92
N ALA A 53 3.32 -9.17 3.98
CA ALA A 53 3.10 -7.95 3.21
C ALA A 53 3.94 -6.80 3.74
N MET A 54 4.11 -6.72 5.06
CA MET A 54 4.95 -5.69 5.65
C MET A 54 6.40 -5.84 5.19
N LEU A 55 6.91 -7.06 5.16
CA LEU A 55 8.28 -7.27 4.71
C LEU A 55 8.47 -6.97 3.24
N LYS A 56 7.43 -7.20 2.43
CA LYS A 56 7.49 -6.79 1.02
C LYS A 56 7.57 -5.28 0.89
N LEU A 57 6.77 -4.56 1.67
CA LEU A 57 6.84 -3.11 1.64
C LEU A 57 8.23 -2.63 2.05
N PHE A 58 8.78 -3.23 3.11
CA PHE A 58 10.11 -2.87 3.55
C PHE A 58 11.13 -3.11 2.45
N LYS A 59 11.05 -4.25 1.81
CA LYS A 59 12.05 -4.61 0.81
C LYS A 59 12.05 -3.64 -0.37
N TYR A 60 10.87 -3.24 -0.83
CA TYR A 60 10.78 -2.45 -2.05
C TYR A 60 10.70 -0.95 -1.81
N PHE A 61 10.29 -0.52 -0.62
CA PHE A 61 10.04 0.90 -0.38
C PHE A 61 10.78 1.48 0.81
N ARG A 62 11.69 0.73 1.42
CA ARG A 62 12.35 1.26 2.61
C ARG A 62 13.05 2.57 2.26
N GLY A 63 12.90 3.52 3.14
CA GLY A 63 13.47 4.84 2.94
C GLY A 63 12.65 5.77 2.08
N ASP A 64 11.63 5.22 1.39
CA ASP A 64 10.79 6.03 0.53
C ASP A 64 9.55 6.48 1.27
N LYS A 65 8.95 7.52 0.74
CA LYS A 65 7.70 8.01 1.26
C LYS A 65 6.62 7.62 0.30
N ILE A 66 5.61 6.93 0.75
CA ILE A 66 4.51 6.52 -0.10
C ILE A 66 3.33 7.43 0.22
N ASP A 67 2.90 8.20 -0.77
CA ASP A 67 1.73 9.04 -0.62
C ASP A 67 0.50 8.21 -0.93
N CYS A 68 -0.44 8.20 0.00
CA CYS A 68 -1.69 7.48 -0.21
C CYS A 68 -2.80 8.50 -0.35
N PRO A 69 -3.21 8.80 -1.59
CA PRO A 69 -4.31 9.76 -1.79
C PRO A 69 -5.59 9.24 -1.15
N MET A 70 -6.50 10.17 -0.89
CA MET A 70 -7.77 9.77 -0.32
C MET A 70 -8.64 9.01 -1.30
N LYS A 71 -8.41 9.20 -2.59
CA LYS A 71 -9.19 8.50 -3.61
C LYS A 71 -8.42 7.29 -4.08
N LEU A 72 -9.05 6.14 -4.02
CA LEU A 72 -8.38 4.90 -4.42
C LEU A 72 -8.26 4.78 -5.93
N TYR A 73 -9.27 5.24 -6.65
CA TYR A 73 -9.33 5.05 -8.09
C TYR A 73 -9.01 6.32 -8.84
N ARG A 74 -8.43 6.17 -10.01
CA ARG A 74 -8.11 7.31 -10.86
C ARG A 74 -9.38 7.89 -11.45
N PRO A 75 -9.50 9.21 -11.49
CA PRO A 75 -10.71 9.83 -12.04
C PRO A 75 -10.96 9.44 -13.50
N ASP A 76 -9.90 9.25 -14.28
CA ASP A 76 -10.08 8.84 -15.68
C ASP A 76 -10.73 7.48 -15.81
N TYR A 77 -10.38 6.56 -14.93
CA TYR A 77 -10.96 5.24 -14.96
C TYR A 77 -12.44 5.29 -14.62
N ILE A 78 -12.78 6.05 -13.57
CA ILE A 78 -14.17 6.20 -13.15
C ILE A 78 -14.96 6.92 -14.24
N ALA A 79 -14.36 7.94 -14.87
CA ALA A 79 -15.03 8.66 -15.97
C ALA A 79 -15.30 7.72 -17.14
N ASN A 80 -14.35 6.83 -17.43
CA ASN A 80 -14.53 5.87 -18.49
C ASN A 80 -15.70 4.93 -18.21
N LEU A 81 -15.79 4.43 -16.98
CA LEU A 81 -16.90 3.58 -16.59
C LEU A 81 -18.22 4.33 -16.68
N ALA A 82 -18.25 5.56 -16.17
CA ALA A 82 -19.48 6.34 -16.16
C ALA A 82 -19.93 6.69 -17.58
N SER A 83 -18.99 6.88 -18.50
CA SER A 83 -19.35 7.25 -19.85
C SER A 83 -19.97 6.09 -20.64
N GLN A 84 -19.93 4.88 -20.10
CA GLN A 84 -20.51 3.74 -20.76
C GLN A 84 -22.03 3.68 -20.62
N THR A 85 -22.60 4.54 -19.82
CA THR A 85 -24.05 4.62 -19.70
C THR A 85 -24.51 6.04 -19.96
N THR A 86 -25.71 6.19 -20.51
CA THR A 86 -26.30 7.50 -20.73
C THR A 86 -27.19 7.89 -19.56
N ASP A 87 -27.50 6.96 -18.67
CA ASP A 87 -28.37 7.26 -17.55
C ASP A 87 -27.60 8.03 -16.49
N ARG A 88 -28.01 9.27 -16.26
CA ARG A 88 -27.29 10.10 -15.31
C ARG A 88 -27.32 9.57 -13.89
N ARG A 89 -28.39 8.84 -13.52
CA ARG A 89 -28.42 8.23 -12.20
C ARG A 89 -27.35 7.17 -12.04
N GLU A 90 -27.16 6.38 -13.09
CA GLU A 90 -26.12 5.36 -13.05
C GLU A 90 -24.74 6.01 -13.02
N ARG A 91 -24.55 7.06 -13.80
CA ARG A 91 -23.29 7.78 -13.76
C ARG A 91 -23.00 8.32 -12.37
N ALA A 92 -24.02 8.85 -11.71
CA ALA A 92 -23.86 9.39 -10.37
C ALA A 92 -23.47 8.30 -9.38
N LYS A 93 -24.06 7.12 -9.52
CA LYS A 93 -23.74 6.00 -8.64
C LYS A 93 -22.28 5.57 -8.83
N ILE A 94 -21.84 5.50 -10.08
CA ILE A 94 -20.47 5.09 -10.37
C ILE A 94 -19.50 6.12 -9.82
N ALA A 95 -19.77 7.41 -10.04
CA ALA A 95 -18.90 8.46 -9.54
C ALA A 95 -18.79 8.40 -8.02
N ARG A 96 -19.93 8.27 -7.35
CA ARG A 96 -19.94 8.24 -5.90
C ARG A 96 -19.23 7.00 -5.36
N ALA A 97 -19.45 5.87 -5.99
CA ALA A 97 -18.76 4.65 -5.57
C ALA A 97 -17.25 4.79 -5.70
N GLY A 98 -16.81 5.55 -6.70
CA GLY A 98 -15.38 5.82 -6.89
C GLY A 98 -14.84 6.92 -5.99
N GLY A 99 -15.71 7.57 -5.21
CA GLY A 99 -15.28 8.63 -4.32
C GLY A 99 -15.33 10.02 -4.93
N TYR A 100 -16.04 10.21 -6.04
CA TYR A 100 -16.09 11.50 -6.74
C TYR A 100 -17.52 11.99 -6.85
N THR A 101 -17.67 13.28 -7.12
CA THR A 101 -19.00 13.81 -7.42
C THR A 101 -19.28 13.58 -8.89
N ILE A 102 -20.57 13.52 -9.21
CA ILE A 102 -20.98 13.35 -10.60
C ILE A 102 -20.51 14.55 -11.43
N LYS A 103 -20.56 15.75 -10.85
CA LYS A 103 -20.16 16.94 -11.56
C LYS A 103 -18.69 16.89 -11.95
N PHE A 104 -17.85 16.44 -11.01
CA PHE A 104 -16.43 16.32 -11.29
C PHE A 104 -16.17 15.30 -12.40
N ILE A 105 -16.84 14.17 -12.33
CA ILE A 105 -16.62 13.11 -13.32
C ILE A 105 -17.15 13.54 -14.69
N GLU A 106 -18.29 14.26 -14.74
CA GLU A 106 -18.80 14.77 -16.00
C GLU A 106 -17.80 15.76 -16.62
N GLY A 107 -17.14 16.53 -15.76
CA GLY A 107 -16.09 17.42 -16.24
C GLY A 107 -14.91 16.67 -16.84
N VAL A 108 -14.52 15.56 -16.25
CA VAL A 108 -13.44 14.76 -16.80
C VAL A 108 -13.82 14.17 -18.16
N ILE A 109 -15.06 13.70 -18.27
CA ILE A 109 -15.55 13.16 -19.52
C ILE A 109 -15.52 14.23 -20.62
N SER A 110 -16.00 15.43 -20.31
CA SER A 110 -16.01 16.52 -21.27
C SER A 110 -14.61 16.90 -21.71
N LYS A 111 -13.69 16.96 -20.77
CA LYS A 111 -12.34 17.32 -21.09
C LYS A 111 -11.70 16.29 -22.02
N ARG A 112 -11.95 15.02 -21.78
CA ARG A 112 -11.39 13.98 -22.62
C ARG A 112 -11.96 14.05 -24.04
N ARG A 113 -13.24 14.37 -24.18
CA ARG A 113 -13.82 14.54 -25.51
C ARG A 113 -13.18 15.67 -26.24
N GLN A 114 -12.94 16.79 -25.58
CA GLN A 114 -12.30 17.91 -26.22
C GLN A 114 -10.89 17.58 -26.67
N GLU A 115 -10.16 16.84 -25.87
CA GLU A 115 -8.81 16.46 -26.24
C GLU A 115 -8.82 15.54 -27.44
N ASN A 116 -9.77 14.64 -27.52
CA ASN A 116 -9.84 13.75 -28.65
C ASN A 116 -10.26 14.47 -29.93
N GLU A 117 -11.06 15.53 -29.80
CA GLU A 117 -11.51 16.24 -30.98
C GLU A 117 -10.44 17.16 -31.55
N VAL A 118 -9.48 17.52 -30.76
CA VAL A 118 -8.46 18.43 -31.22
C VAL A 118 -7.51 17.78 -32.21
N GLU A 119 -7.42 16.47 -32.17
CA GLU A 119 -6.58 15.84 -33.13
C GLU A 119 -7.19 15.83 -34.43
#